data_b12d42c0c567cdb1911e918ad6b26c9a
#
_entry.id   b12d42c0c567cdb1911e918ad6b26c9a
#
_cell.length_a   1.000
_cell.length_b   1.000
_cell.length_c   1.000
_cell.angle_alpha   90.00
_cell.angle_beta   90.00
_cell.angle_gamma   90.00
#
_symmetry.space_group_name_H-M   'P 1'
#
loop_
_entity.id
_entity.type
_entity.pdbx_description
1 polymer ?
#
loop_
_entity_poly.entity_id
_entity_poly.type
_entity_poly.pdbx_seq_one_letter_code
_entity_poly.pdbx_strand_id
1 'polypeptide(L)'
;MLRFRPRLPRPALTHHSSTQTTPNGVDWNGRFVTVGAFPIGIDPEKFVDGLQKQSVQNRIAALRRKFEGVKLIVGVDRLDYIKGVPQKLHALEVFLTEHPEWIGKIVLVQVAVPSRQDVEEYQNLRAVVNELVGRINGKFGTIEFMPIHFLHQSVSFDELTALYAMSDVCLVSSTRDGMNLVSYEYIATQRERHGVMILSEFTGAAQSLNGSLIVNPWNTEELANAIHDAVTMSADQREANFRKLERYVFKYTSAWWGQSFVSELTRISAIEEGKGERSETSLKLALRHAAAGVVGGVAGKSTQEEEPAAAVTDSAAAADAGAAEGNTETE
;
A
#
# COMPACT_ATOMS: atom_id res chain seq x y z
N MET A 1 -8.90 -11.07 -4.73
CA MET A 1 -8.75 -12.42 -4.14
C MET A 1 -7.64 -13.15 -4.88
N LEU A 2 -6.39 -12.79 -4.61
CA LEU A 2 -5.24 -13.53 -5.10
C LEU A 2 -5.30 -14.91 -4.46
N ARG A 3 -5.80 -15.89 -5.21
CA ARG A 3 -5.54 -17.29 -4.88
C ARG A 3 -4.05 -17.51 -5.09
N PHE A 4 -3.26 -17.34 -4.04
CA PHE A 4 -1.94 -17.93 -4.01
C PHE A 4 -2.15 -19.43 -4.12
N ARG A 5 -2.08 -19.95 -5.34
CA ARG A 5 -1.80 -21.37 -5.53
C ARG A 5 -0.29 -21.50 -5.34
N PRO A 6 0.20 -22.08 -4.25
CA PRO A 6 1.59 -22.46 -4.20
C PRO A 6 1.81 -23.38 -5.42
N ARG A 7 2.78 -23.06 -6.27
CA ARG A 7 3.29 -24.06 -7.23
C ARG A 7 3.95 -25.12 -6.37
N LEU A 8 3.18 -26.15 -6.03
CA LEU A 8 3.75 -27.36 -5.47
C LEU A 8 4.77 -27.90 -6.48
N PRO A 9 5.98 -28.31 -6.03
CA PRO A 9 6.94 -28.94 -6.91
C PRO A 9 6.23 -30.13 -7.60
N ARG A 10 6.38 -30.25 -8.92
CA ARG A 10 5.87 -31.40 -9.67
C ARG A 10 6.46 -32.65 -9.04
N PRO A 11 5.68 -33.55 -8.44
CA PRO A 11 6.21 -34.81 -7.98
C PRO A 11 6.69 -35.61 -9.19
N ALA A 12 7.88 -36.18 -9.09
CA ALA A 12 8.32 -37.19 -10.04
C ALA A 12 7.25 -38.26 -10.11
N LEU A 13 6.86 -38.63 -11.34
CA LEU A 13 5.86 -39.64 -11.68
C LEU A 13 6.22 -41.00 -11.08
N THR A 14 5.75 -41.34 -9.87
CA THR A 14 5.67 -42.73 -9.41
C THR A 14 4.96 -42.92 -8.06
N HIS A 15 4.02 -42.11 -7.62
CA HIS A 15 3.05 -42.51 -6.61
C HIS A 15 1.76 -41.76 -6.82
N HIS A 16 0.62 -42.45 -6.95
CA HIS A 16 -0.72 -41.91 -6.95
C HIS A 16 -1.05 -41.31 -5.56
N SER A 17 -0.51 -40.17 -5.23
CA SER A 17 -1.03 -39.36 -4.13
C SER A 17 -2.20 -38.55 -4.67
N SER A 18 -3.42 -38.96 -4.35
CA SER A 18 -4.63 -38.24 -4.70
C SER A 18 -4.67 -36.92 -3.90
N THR A 19 -4.19 -35.83 -4.50
CA THR A 19 -4.34 -34.48 -3.93
C THR A 19 -5.74 -34.01 -4.25
N GLN A 20 -6.62 -33.93 -3.25
CA GLN A 20 -7.94 -33.36 -3.39
C GLN A 20 -7.92 -31.91 -2.88
N THR A 21 -8.37 -30.98 -3.72
CA THR A 21 -8.53 -29.58 -3.35
C THR A 21 -9.97 -29.30 -2.95
N THR A 22 -10.16 -28.71 -1.79
CA THR A 22 -11.44 -28.17 -1.32
C THR A 22 -11.40 -26.64 -1.28
N PRO A 23 -12.53 -25.94 -1.14
CA PRO A 23 -12.52 -24.49 -0.98
C PRO A 23 -11.66 -23.99 0.19
N ASN A 24 -11.52 -24.80 1.25
CA ASN A 24 -10.90 -24.42 2.51
C ASN A 24 -9.54 -25.10 2.75
N GLY A 25 -9.04 -25.92 1.82
CA GLY A 25 -7.77 -26.58 2.03
C GLY A 25 -7.42 -27.63 0.97
N VAL A 26 -6.32 -28.32 1.22
CA VAL A 26 -5.77 -29.35 0.34
C VAL A 26 -5.51 -30.60 1.15
N ASP A 27 -6.01 -31.75 0.70
CA ASP A 27 -5.59 -33.03 1.23
C ASP A 27 -4.27 -33.43 0.56
N TRP A 28 -3.24 -33.61 1.37
CA TRP A 28 -1.91 -33.96 0.95
C TRP A 28 -1.41 -35.17 1.75
N ASN A 29 -1.31 -36.32 1.12
CA ASN A 29 -0.84 -37.56 1.77
C ASN A 29 -1.60 -37.94 3.06
N GLY A 30 -2.93 -37.74 3.07
CA GLY A 30 -3.78 -38.03 4.23
C GLY A 30 -3.73 -36.97 5.31
N ARG A 31 -3.03 -35.84 5.07
CA ARG A 31 -3.02 -34.67 5.93
C ARG A 31 -3.82 -33.55 5.27
N PHE A 32 -4.82 -33.03 5.97
CA PHE A 32 -5.57 -31.86 5.50
C PHE A 32 -4.81 -30.59 5.86
N VAL A 33 -4.45 -29.80 4.84
CA VAL A 33 -3.77 -28.51 4.99
C VAL A 33 -4.79 -27.40 4.74
N THR A 34 -5.17 -26.68 5.79
CA THR A 34 -6.08 -25.55 5.68
C THR A 34 -5.42 -24.37 4.96
N VAL A 35 -6.15 -23.75 4.03
CA VAL A 35 -5.69 -22.58 3.27
C VAL A 35 -6.66 -21.43 3.52
N GLY A 36 -6.13 -20.28 3.95
CA GLY A 36 -6.89 -19.08 4.20
C GLY A 36 -6.21 -17.84 3.60
N ALA A 37 -6.99 -16.79 3.40
CA ALA A 37 -6.49 -15.47 3.01
C ALA A 37 -6.70 -14.50 4.17
N PHE A 38 -5.62 -13.89 4.64
CA PHE A 38 -5.62 -12.94 5.74
C PHE A 38 -5.02 -11.61 5.26
N PRO A 39 -5.82 -10.75 4.58
CA PRO A 39 -5.33 -9.46 4.12
C PRO A 39 -4.98 -8.58 5.32
N ILE A 40 -3.72 -8.13 5.36
CA ILE A 40 -3.25 -7.23 6.41
C ILE A 40 -3.84 -5.84 6.20
N GLY A 41 -4.20 -5.17 7.31
CA GLY A 41 -4.59 -3.76 7.34
C GLY A 41 -3.50 -2.91 7.99
N ILE A 42 -3.83 -1.66 8.25
CA ILE A 42 -3.01 -0.71 9.02
C ILE A 42 -3.67 -0.41 10.37
N ASP A 43 -3.01 0.40 11.17
CA ASP A 43 -3.62 1.14 12.26
C ASP A 43 -3.99 2.55 11.75
N PRO A 44 -5.24 2.81 11.35
CA PRO A 44 -5.63 4.08 10.77
C PRO A 44 -5.63 5.22 11.81
N GLU A 45 -5.81 4.92 13.10
CA GLU A 45 -5.81 5.93 14.16
C GLU A 45 -4.44 6.59 14.29
N LYS A 46 -3.35 5.88 14.01
CA LYS A 46 -2.00 6.46 13.94
C LYS A 46 -1.93 7.67 12.98
N PHE A 47 -2.62 7.60 11.84
CA PHE A 47 -2.67 8.71 10.87
C PHE A 47 -3.63 9.80 11.31
N VAL A 48 -4.78 9.44 11.89
CA VAL A 48 -5.74 10.40 12.45
C VAL A 48 -5.09 11.22 13.56
N ASP A 49 -4.41 10.57 14.51
CA ASP A 49 -3.65 11.23 15.57
C ASP A 49 -2.49 12.05 15.01
N GLY A 50 -1.81 11.50 13.99
CA GLY A 50 -0.75 12.20 13.27
C GLY A 50 -1.23 13.55 12.71
N LEU A 51 -2.42 13.60 12.12
CA LEU A 51 -3.02 14.83 11.59
C LEU A 51 -3.27 15.90 12.68
N GLN A 52 -3.43 15.51 13.94
CA GLN A 52 -3.64 16.48 15.04
C GLN A 52 -2.34 17.14 15.52
N LYS A 53 -1.17 16.62 15.12
CA LYS A 53 0.11 17.20 15.51
C LYS A 53 0.30 18.59 14.89
N GLN A 54 0.79 19.54 15.70
CA GLN A 54 1.05 20.89 15.24
C GLN A 54 2.09 20.95 14.10
N SER A 55 3.10 20.06 14.13
CA SER A 55 4.11 19.94 13.07
C SER A 55 3.46 19.57 11.72
N VAL A 56 2.54 18.62 11.73
CA VAL A 56 1.78 18.18 10.54
C VAL A 56 0.86 19.28 10.04
N GLN A 57 0.13 19.96 10.93
CA GLN A 57 -0.75 21.07 10.57
C GLN A 57 0.02 22.26 9.95
N ASN A 58 1.17 22.60 10.52
CA ASN A 58 2.06 23.62 9.97
C ASN A 58 2.56 23.21 8.57
N ARG A 59 2.89 21.92 8.38
CA ARG A 59 3.33 21.42 7.08
C ARG A 59 2.20 21.42 6.05
N ILE A 60 0.99 21.01 6.42
CA ILE A 60 -0.21 21.10 5.58
C ILE A 60 -0.42 22.54 5.12
N ALA A 61 -0.35 23.51 6.03
CA ALA A 61 -0.50 24.93 5.70
C ALA A 61 0.58 25.43 4.72
N ALA A 62 1.82 24.96 4.87
CA ALA A 62 2.91 25.29 3.96
C ALA A 62 2.71 24.68 2.56
N LEU A 63 2.30 23.40 2.48
CA LEU A 63 1.99 22.73 1.24
C LEU A 63 0.79 23.35 0.52
N ARG A 64 -0.25 23.76 1.28
CA ARG A 64 -1.43 24.45 0.74
C ARG A 64 -1.05 25.75 0.04
N ARG A 65 -0.16 26.56 0.65
CA ARG A 65 0.35 27.78 0.02
C ARG A 65 1.21 27.50 -1.22
N LYS A 66 2.06 26.47 -1.14
CA LYS A 66 2.95 26.09 -2.26
C LYS A 66 2.18 25.63 -3.49
N PHE A 67 1.10 24.89 -3.30
CA PHE A 67 0.31 24.26 -4.36
C PHE A 67 -1.08 24.90 -4.47
N GLU A 68 -1.19 26.20 -4.18
CA GLU A 68 -2.45 26.92 -4.32
C GLU A 68 -2.94 26.90 -5.77
N GLY A 69 -4.20 26.55 -5.97
CA GLY A 69 -4.81 26.48 -7.31
C GLY A 69 -4.39 25.26 -8.15
N VAL A 70 -3.57 24.35 -7.59
CA VAL A 70 -3.05 23.17 -8.29
C VAL A 70 -3.65 21.89 -7.70
N LYS A 71 -4.02 20.94 -8.54
CA LYS A 71 -4.39 19.57 -8.14
C LYS A 71 -3.13 18.77 -7.84
N LEU A 72 -3.09 18.16 -6.66
CA LEU A 72 -1.94 17.40 -6.21
C LEU A 72 -2.20 15.90 -6.32
N ILE A 73 -1.38 15.22 -7.11
CA ILE A 73 -1.29 13.76 -7.14
C ILE A 73 -0.12 13.34 -6.27
N VAL A 74 -0.31 12.34 -5.41
CA VAL A 74 0.77 11.73 -4.65
C VAL A 74 1.02 10.30 -5.10
N GLY A 75 2.29 9.96 -5.27
CA GLY A 75 2.79 8.59 -5.38
C GLY A 75 3.84 8.34 -4.32
N VAL A 76 3.72 7.24 -3.59
CA VAL A 76 4.70 6.83 -2.58
C VAL A 76 5.03 5.37 -2.80
N ASP A 77 6.26 5.11 -3.21
CA ASP A 77 6.71 3.78 -3.57
C ASP A 77 8.17 3.58 -3.17
N ARG A 78 8.54 2.36 -2.84
CA ARG A 78 9.95 1.99 -2.95
C ARG A 78 10.33 2.07 -4.43
N LEU A 79 11.55 2.50 -4.73
CA LEU A 79 12.03 2.48 -6.11
C LEU A 79 12.36 1.02 -6.50
N ASP A 80 11.33 0.31 -6.92
CA ASP A 80 11.32 -1.10 -7.27
C ASP A 80 10.55 -1.28 -8.58
N TYR A 81 11.01 -2.18 -9.46
CA TYR A 81 10.40 -2.41 -10.77
C TYR A 81 8.94 -2.90 -10.69
N ILE A 82 8.56 -3.58 -9.59
CA ILE A 82 7.17 -4.03 -9.38
C ILE A 82 6.22 -2.89 -8.99
N LYS A 83 6.72 -1.73 -8.58
CA LYS A 83 5.89 -0.59 -8.14
C LYS A 83 5.37 0.27 -9.28
N GLY A 84 5.83 0.05 -10.49
CA GLY A 84 5.28 0.67 -11.69
C GLY A 84 5.47 2.18 -11.77
N VAL A 85 6.57 2.72 -11.21
CA VAL A 85 6.88 4.15 -11.29
C VAL A 85 7.03 4.64 -12.73
N PRO A 86 7.72 3.92 -13.65
CA PRO A 86 7.76 4.31 -15.05
C PRO A 86 6.38 4.37 -15.70
N GLN A 87 5.49 3.41 -15.42
CA GLN A 87 4.13 3.36 -15.95
C GLN A 87 3.32 4.59 -15.53
N LYS A 88 3.45 4.99 -14.25
CA LYS A 88 2.84 6.20 -13.71
C LYS A 88 3.30 7.45 -14.43
N LEU A 89 4.61 7.57 -14.67
CA LEU A 89 5.21 8.73 -15.35
C LEU A 89 4.77 8.80 -16.80
N HIS A 90 4.76 7.68 -17.52
CA HIS A 90 4.25 7.62 -18.90
C HIS A 90 2.78 8.03 -18.98
N ALA A 91 1.95 7.53 -18.08
CA ALA A 91 0.54 7.91 -18.05
C ALA A 91 0.32 9.41 -17.79
N LEU A 92 1.12 10.01 -16.90
CA LEU A 92 1.09 11.46 -16.70
C LEU A 92 1.52 12.22 -17.95
N GLU A 93 2.54 11.72 -18.69
CA GLU A 93 2.97 12.33 -19.94
C GLU A 93 1.87 12.29 -21.01
N VAL A 94 1.18 11.15 -21.16
CA VAL A 94 0.03 11.01 -22.07
C VAL A 94 -1.08 11.93 -21.65
N PHE A 95 -1.45 11.93 -20.37
CA PHE A 95 -2.47 12.84 -19.84
C PHE A 95 -2.18 14.31 -20.15
N LEU A 96 -0.97 14.80 -19.90
CA LEU A 96 -0.60 16.20 -20.18
C LEU A 96 -0.51 16.51 -21.68
N THR A 97 -0.30 15.50 -22.52
CA THR A 97 -0.31 15.65 -23.98
C THR A 97 -1.72 15.74 -24.53
N GLU A 98 -2.63 14.92 -24.03
CA GLU A 98 -4.03 14.88 -24.47
C GLU A 98 -4.89 15.98 -23.85
N HIS A 99 -4.50 16.45 -22.64
CA HIS A 99 -5.20 17.45 -21.85
C HIS A 99 -4.28 18.64 -21.52
N PRO A 100 -3.84 19.44 -22.52
CA PRO A 100 -2.90 20.54 -22.32
C PRO A 100 -3.45 21.65 -21.40
N GLU A 101 -4.77 21.73 -21.22
CA GLU A 101 -5.43 22.64 -20.28
C GLU A 101 -5.08 22.36 -18.82
N TRP A 102 -4.53 21.19 -18.49
CA TRP A 102 -4.07 20.82 -17.16
C TRP A 102 -2.61 21.16 -16.89
N ILE A 103 -1.84 21.58 -17.91
CA ILE A 103 -0.47 22.05 -17.72
C ILE A 103 -0.52 23.31 -16.81
N GLY A 104 0.28 23.30 -15.75
CA GLY A 104 0.26 24.33 -14.72
C GLY A 104 -0.81 24.16 -13.63
N LYS A 105 -1.72 23.19 -13.77
CA LYS A 105 -2.82 22.98 -12.82
C LYS A 105 -2.78 21.63 -12.10
N ILE A 106 -1.86 20.75 -12.45
CA ILE A 106 -1.68 19.45 -11.84
C ILE A 106 -0.20 19.17 -11.55
N VAL A 107 0.07 18.62 -10.40
CA VAL A 107 1.43 18.27 -9.96
C VAL A 107 1.43 16.86 -9.41
N LEU A 108 2.37 16.04 -9.85
CA LEU A 108 2.70 14.76 -9.22
C LEU A 108 3.86 14.96 -8.24
N VAL A 109 3.64 14.67 -6.97
CA VAL A 109 4.71 14.48 -5.98
C VAL A 109 4.96 12.99 -5.85
N GLN A 110 6.09 12.53 -6.39
CA GLN A 110 6.51 11.14 -6.31
C GLN A 110 7.62 11.00 -5.26
N VAL A 111 7.30 10.33 -4.17
CA VAL A 111 8.28 9.86 -3.19
C VAL A 111 8.74 8.47 -3.63
N ALA A 112 10.00 8.33 -3.95
CA ALA A 112 10.64 7.09 -4.37
C ALA A 112 11.67 6.68 -3.31
N VAL A 113 11.27 5.84 -2.36
CA VAL A 113 12.16 5.40 -1.29
C VAL A 113 13.25 4.50 -1.88
N PRO A 114 14.54 4.75 -1.59
CA PRO A 114 15.64 3.92 -2.07
C PRO A 114 15.49 2.46 -1.64
N SER A 115 15.72 1.52 -2.56
CA SER A 115 15.69 0.09 -2.32
C SER A 115 16.82 -0.59 -3.08
N ARG A 116 17.48 -1.57 -2.48
CA ARG A 116 18.49 -2.45 -3.10
C ARG A 116 19.47 -1.70 -4.02
N GLN A 117 20.08 -0.62 -3.50
CA GLN A 117 20.88 0.32 -4.32
C GLN A 117 22.13 -0.31 -4.96
N ASP A 118 22.61 -1.44 -4.43
CA ASP A 118 23.78 -2.16 -4.91
C ASP A 118 23.47 -3.15 -6.05
N VAL A 119 22.18 -3.30 -6.42
CA VAL A 119 21.72 -4.23 -7.48
C VAL A 119 21.60 -3.45 -8.80
N GLU A 120 22.22 -3.96 -9.85
CA GLU A 120 22.31 -3.29 -11.17
C GLU A 120 20.93 -2.96 -11.76
N GLU A 121 19.96 -3.87 -11.67
CA GLU A 121 18.62 -3.65 -12.20
C GLU A 121 17.90 -2.46 -11.52
N TYR A 122 18.17 -2.23 -10.22
CA TYR A 122 17.62 -1.09 -9.48
C TYR A 122 18.34 0.23 -9.84
N GLN A 123 19.64 0.16 -10.15
CA GLN A 123 20.39 1.32 -10.66
C GLN A 123 19.88 1.73 -12.05
N ASN A 124 19.64 0.75 -12.92
CA ASN A 124 19.07 0.96 -14.25
C ASN A 124 17.66 1.56 -14.14
N LEU A 125 16.80 1.02 -13.26
CA LEU A 125 15.48 1.58 -13.01
C LEU A 125 15.55 3.05 -12.56
N ARG A 126 16.49 3.38 -11.66
CA ARG A 126 16.71 4.76 -11.22
C ARG A 126 17.10 5.67 -12.37
N ALA A 127 17.99 5.21 -13.26
CA ALA A 127 18.39 5.98 -14.43
C ALA A 127 17.22 6.27 -15.36
N VAL A 128 16.41 5.24 -15.67
CA VAL A 128 15.19 5.37 -16.49
C VAL A 128 14.19 6.33 -15.86
N VAL A 129 13.94 6.22 -14.55
CA VAL A 129 13.01 7.12 -13.87
C VAL A 129 13.50 8.57 -13.88
N ASN A 130 14.80 8.80 -13.63
CA ASN A 130 15.38 10.15 -13.69
C ASN A 130 15.29 10.75 -15.09
N GLU A 131 15.53 9.96 -16.14
CA GLU A 131 15.38 10.38 -17.53
C GLU A 131 13.92 10.78 -17.82
N LEU A 132 12.95 9.93 -17.44
CA LEU A 132 11.52 10.21 -17.62
C LEU A 132 11.11 11.51 -16.91
N VAL A 133 11.51 11.67 -15.65
CA VAL A 133 11.21 12.89 -14.87
C VAL A 133 11.81 14.12 -15.56
N GLY A 134 13.09 14.05 -15.97
CA GLY A 134 13.77 15.13 -16.68
C GLY A 134 13.08 15.49 -18.00
N ARG A 135 12.72 14.50 -18.80
CA ARG A 135 12.02 14.66 -20.07
C ARG A 135 10.64 15.29 -19.90
N ILE A 136 9.84 14.79 -18.98
CA ILE A 136 8.48 15.29 -18.74
C ILE A 136 8.53 16.72 -18.19
N ASN A 137 9.39 16.98 -17.19
CA ASN A 137 9.57 18.32 -16.65
C ASN A 137 10.11 19.31 -17.70
N GLY A 138 11.02 18.88 -18.58
CA GLY A 138 11.53 19.70 -19.68
C GLY A 138 10.48 19.98 -20.76
N LYS A 139 9.53 19.05 -21.00
CA LYS A 139 8.48 19.20 -22.01
C LYS A 139 7.31 20.08 -21.54
N PHE A 140 6.89 19.93 -20.30
CA PHE A 140 5.66 20.56 -19.78
C PHE A 140 5.90 21.58 -18.67
N GLY A 141 7.13 21.69 -18.18
CA GLY A 141 7.51 22.63 -17.13
C GLY A 141 7.71 24.04 -17.65
N THR A 142 7.63 25.00 -16.72
CA THR A 142 8.02 26.38 -16.91
C THR A 142 9.00 26.79 -15.80
N ILE A 143 9.45 28.05 -15.79
CA ILE A 143 10.32 28.56 -14.72
C ILE A 143 9.59 28.49 -13.37
N GLU A 144 8.28 28.77 -13.35
CA GLU A 144 7.45 28.83 -12.15
C GLU A 144 6.81 27.50 -11.78
N PHE A 145 6.75 26.56 -12.72
CA PHE A 145 5.96 25.32 -12.57
C PHE A 145 6.73 24.09 -13.03
N MET A 146 6.70 23.05 -12.22
CA MET A 146 7.19 21.71 -12.55
C MET A 146 6.11 20.67 -12.34
N PRO A 147 5.72 19.91 -13.38
CA PRO A 147 4.66 18.90 -13.27
C PRO A 147 5.02 17.73 -12.36
N ILE A 148 6.32 17.44 -12.15
CA ILE A 148 6.76 16.34 -11.29
C ILE A 148 7.77 16.85 -10.26
N HIS A 149 7.43 16.70 -8.98
CA HIS A 149 8.37 16.76 -7.87
C HIS A 149 8.79 15.33 -7.51
N PHE A 150 10.01 14.96 -7.89
CA PHE A 150 10.57 13.63 -7.64
C PHE A 150 11.50 13.66 -6.43
N LEU A 151 11.21 12.85 -5.42
CA LEU A 151 11.94 12.77 -4.16
C LEU A 151 12.51 11.34 -4.02
N HIS A 152 13.80 11.17 -4.38
CA HIS A 152 14.48 9.89 -4.20
C HIS A 152 15.10 9.79 -2.80
N GLN A 153 14.24 9.75 -1.79
CA GLN A 153 14.63 9.67 -0.37
C GLN A 153 13.46 9.17 0.49
N SER A 154 13.76 8.72 1.69
CA SER A 154 12.75 8.52 2.72
C SER A 154 12.25 9.86 3.25
N VAL A 155 10.97 9.92 3.62
CA VAL A 155 10.36 11.08 4.25
C VAL A 155 9.90 10.71 5.66
N SER A 156 9.85 11.69 6.56
CA SER A 156 9.35 11.46 7.91
C SER A 156 7.86 11.14 7.90
N PHE A 157 7.37 10.51 8.96
CA PHE A 157 5.95 10.22 9.13
C PHE A 157 5.09 11.49 9.06
N ASP A 158 5.54 12.59 9.69
CA ASP A 158 4.82 13.86 9.71
C ASP A 158 4.75 14.49 8.29
N GLU A 159 5.85 14.43 7.54
CA GLU A 159 5.88 14.91 6.13
C GLU A 159 4.96 14.06 5.24
N LEU A 160 5.02 12.74 5.39
CA LEU A 160 4.19 11.80 4.63
C LEU A 160 2.70 12.01 4.93
N THR A 161 2.33 12.12 6.20
CA THR A 161 0.95 12.35 6.65
C THR A 161 0.42 13.68 6.10
N ALA A 162 1.23 14.74 6.15
CA ALA A 162 0.86 16.03 5.59
C ALA A 162 0.69 15.99 4.06
N LEU A 163 1.57 15.26 3.37
CA LEU A 163 1.51 15.10 1.91
C LEU A 163 0.25 14.34 1.51
N TYR A 164 -0.07 13.24 2.19
CA TYR A 164 -1.31 12.51 1.96
C TYR A 164 -2.54 13.39 2.16
N ALA A 165 -2.63 14.08 3.29
CA ALA A 165 -3.77 14.94 3.63
C ALA A 165 -3.99 16.09 2.62
N MET A 166 -2.91 16.56 2.00
CA MET A 166 -2.97 17.65 1.01
C MET A 166 -3.27 17.18 -0.41
N SER A 167 -3.11 15.90 -0.70
CA SER A 167 -3.22 15.40 -2.06
C SER A 167 -4.68 15.13 -2.46
N ASP A 168 -5.05 15.58 -3.66
CA ASP A 168 -6.38 15.35 -4.24
C ASP A 168 -6.52 13.92 -4.77
N VAL A 169 -5.41 13.32 -5.21
CA VAL A 169 -5.37 11.97 -5.79
C VAL A 169 -4.17 11.20 -5.24
N CYS A 170 -4.37 9.94 -4.90
CA CYS A 170 -3.27 9.01 -4.68
C CYS A 170 -3.23 8.01 -5.83
N LEU A 171 -2.05 7.82 -6.42
CA LEU A 171 -1.85 6.97 -7.58
C LEU A 171 -0.90 5.81 -7.27
N VAL A 172 -1.45 4.61 -7.24
CA VAL A 172 -0.73 3.34 -7.04
C VAL A 172 -0.76 2.53 -8.34
N SER A 173 0.38 2.47 -9.01
CA SER A 173 0.55 1.84 -10.33
C SER A 173 1.33 0.52 -10.28
N SER A 174 1.36 -0.15 -9.14
CA SER A 174 2.12 -1.39 -8.97
C SER A 174 1.73 -2.43 -10.02
N THR A 175 2.74 -3.01 -10.69
CA THR A 175 2.53 -4.09 -11.66
C THR A 175 2.36 -5.44 -10.98
N ARG A 176 2.75 -5.53 -9.70
CA ARG A 176 2.60 -6.70 -8.83
C ARG A 176 2.74 -6.28 -7.37
N ASP A 177 1.69 -6.44 -6.60
CA ASP A 177 1.71 -6.11 -5.17
C ASP A 177 0.75 -7.02 -4.40
N GLY A 178 1.24 -7.74 -3.41
CA GLY A 178 0.41 -8.65 -2.59
C GLY A 178 -0.60 -7.88 -1.75
N MET A 179 -0.16 -6.79 -1.12
CA MET A 179 -1.00 -5.88 -0.34
C MET A 179 -0.35 -4.51 -0.28
N ASN A 180 -0.95 -3.53 -0.93
CA ASN A 180 -0.47 -2.16 -0.91
C ASN A 180 -1.02 -1.41 0.31
N LEU A 181 -0.15 -1.04 1.25
CA LEU A 181 -0.56 -0.32 2.46
C LEU A 181 -0.63 1.19 2.26
N VAL A 182 0.10 1.76 1.29
CA VAL A 182 0.06 3.19 0.95
C VAL A 182 -1.37 3.64 0.64
N SER A 183 -2.15 2.81 -0.06
CA SER A 183 -3.56 3.08 -0.34
C SER A 183 -4.41 3.23 0.93
N TYR A 184 -4.16 2.40 1.94
CA TYR A 184 -4.84 2.46 3.24
C TYR A 184 -4.42 3.70 4.04
N GLU A 185 -3.13 3.99 4.07
CA GLU A 185 -2.54 5.17 4.74
C GLU A 185 -3.12 6.47 4.17
N TYR A 186 -3.16 6.57 2.84
CA TYR A 186 -3.78 7.71 2.17
C TYR A 186 -5.25 7.87 2.57
N ILE A 187 -6.05 6.81 2.50
CA ILE A 187 -7.48 6.85 2.83
C ILE A 187 -7.69 7.31 4.28
N ALA A 188 -6.85 6.84 5.23
CA ALA A 188 -6.94 7.23 6.63
C ALA A 188 -6.77 8.74 6.87
N THR A 189 -6.13 9.47 5.94
CA THR A 189 -5.89 10.92 6.04
C THR A 189 -6.93 11.78 5.31
N GLN A 190 -7.94 11.19 4.63
CA GLN A 190 -8.79 11.88 3.65
C GLN A 190 -10.15 12.36 4.18
N ARG A 191 -10.39 12.35 5.48
CA ARG A 191 -11.69 12.74 6.08
C ARG A 191 -12.18 14.14 5.71
N GLU A 192 -11.26 15.09 5.48
CA GLU A 192 -11.62 16.45 5.12
C GLU A 192 -11.65 16.71 3.60
N ARG A 193 -10.77 16.01 2.86
CA ARG A 193 -10.57 16.28 1.44
C ARG A 193 -11.38 15.38 0.53
N HIS A 194 -11.67 14.15 0.96
CA HIS A 194 -12.29 13.10 0.15
C HIS A 194 -11.54 12.88 -1.17
N GLY A 195 -10.21 12.72 -1.10
CA GLY A 195 -9.38 12.52 -2.28
C GLY A 195 -9.68 11.20 -2.99
N VAL A 196 -9.28 11.12 -4.24
CA VAL A 196 -9.53 9.97 -5.10
C VAL A 196 -8.37 8.99 -5.04
N MET A 197 -8.68 7.70 -4.94
CA MET A 197 -7.71 6.61 -5.01
C MET A 197 -7.72 6.00 -6.41
N ILE A 198 -6.59 6.07 -7.14
CA ILE A 198 -6.34 5.30 -8.37
C ILE A 198 -5.46 4.12 -7.98
N LEU A 199 -5.92 2.90 -8.24
CA LEU A 199 -5.31 1.69 -7.72
C LEU A 199 -5.18 0.63 -8.81
N SER A 200 -3.97 0.11 -8.98
CA SER A 200 -3.71 -0.99 -9.90
C SER A 200 -4.50 -2.25 -9.55
N GLU A 201 -5.12 -2.88 -10.54
CA GLU A 201 -5.80 -4.17 -10.43
C GLU A 201 -4.87 -5.31 -9.95
N PHE A 202 -3.55 -5.16 -10.11
CA PHE A 202 -2.55 -6.14 -9.69
C PHE A 202 -2.14 -5.99 -8.22
N THR A 203 -2.81 -5.13 -7.46
CA THR A 203 -2.65 -5.05 -6.00
C THR A 203 -3.72 -5.89 -5.30
N GLY A 204 -3.35 -6.57 -4.20
CA GLY A 204 -4.33 -7.29 -3.39
C GLY A 204 -5.40 -6.37 -2.79
N ALA A 205 -5.05 -5.11 -2.55
CA ALA A 205 -5.95 -4.07 -2.04
C ALA A 205 -7.08 -3.72 -3.02
N ALA A 206 -6.89 -3.92 -4.34
CA ALA A 206 -7.89 -3.57 -5.37
C ALA A 206 -9.23 -4.28 -5.19
N GLN A 207 -9.21 -5.49 -4.61
CA GLN A 207 -10.42 -6.27 -4.38
C GLN A 207 -11.21 -5.83 -3.14
N SER A 208 -10.59 -5.03 -2.29
CA SER A 208 -11.13 -4.61 -0.99
C SER A 208 -11.55 -3.15 -0.99
N LEU A 209 -10.82 -2.30 -1.68
CA LEU A 209 -11.01 -0.84 -1.67
C LEU A 209 -12.04 -0.41 -2.74
N ASN A 210 -13.29 -0.84 -2.53
CA ASN A 210 -14.42 -0.46 -3.38
C ASN A 210 -14.73 1.03 -3.25
N GLY A 211 -14.45 1.79 -4.27
CA GLY A 211 -14.51 3.25 -4.31
C GLY A 211 -13.26 3.84 -4.96
N SER A 212 -12.23 3.01 -5.20
CA SER A 212 -11.07 3.36 -6.01
C SER A 212 -11.38 3.27 -7.51
N LEU A 213 -10.69 4.07 -8.30
CA LEU A 213 -10.58 3.86 -9.75
C LEU A 213 -9.56 2.73 -9.97
N ILE A 214 -10.04 1.58 -10.42
CA ILE A 214 -9.20 0.41 -10.66
C ILE A 214 -8.71 0.45 -12.10
N VAL A 215 -7.39 0.29 -12.30
CA VAL A 215 -6.73 0.45 -13.58
C VAL A 215 -5.70 -0.65 -13.84
N ASN A 216 -5.47 -0.92 -15.12
CA ASN A 216 -4.33 -1.73 -15.54
C ASN A 216 -3.11 -0.81 -15.77
N PRO A 217 -2.04 -0.89 -14.95
CA PRO A 217 -0.88 -0.01 -15.10
C PRO A 217 -0.08 -0.23 -16.40
N TRP A 218 -0.30 -1.34 -17.10
CA TRP A 218 0.29 -1.58 -18.42
C TRP A 218 -0.49 -0.91 -19.55
N ASN A 219 -1.73 -0.50 -19.31
CA ASN A 219 -2.51 0.29 -20.23
C ASN A 219 -2.35 1.79 -19.90
N THR A 220 -1.40 2.42 -20.59
CA THR A 220 -1.03 3.82 -20.34
C THR A 220 -2.20 4.78 -20.58
N GLU A 221 -3.02 4.55 -21.60
CA GLU A 221 -4.21 5.36 -21.92
C GLU A 221 -5.28 5.24 -20.82
N GLU A 222 -5.56 4.02 -20.35
CA GLU A 222 -6.51 3.79 -19.25
C GLU A 222 -6.06 4.53 -17.97
N LEU A 223 -4.76 4.46 -17.67
CA LEU A 223 -4.21 5.15 -16.50
C LEU A 223 -4.25 6.67 -16.67
N ALA A 224 -4.00 7.21 -17.88
CA ALA A 224 -4.13 8.63 -18.20
C ALA A 224 -5.59 9.10 -18.07
N ASN A 225 -6.54 8.33 -18.61
CA ASN A 225 -7.97 8.60 -18.47
C ASN A 225 -8.41 8.58 -16.99
N ALA A 226 -7.90 7.64 -16.19
CA ALA A 226 -8.20 7.59 -14.76
C ALA A 226 -7.65 8.82 -14.01
N ILE A 227 -6.52 9.38 -14.43
CA ILE A 227 -6.03 10.66 -13.88
C ILE A 227 -7.04 11.78 -14.21
N HIS A 228 -7.50 11.85 -15.45
CA HIS A 228 -8.51 12.82 -15.87
C HIS A 228 -9.81 12.69 -15.07
N ASP A 229 -10.33 11.47 -14.96
CA ASP A 229 -11.55 11.18 -14.19
C ASP A 229 -11.40 11.57 -12.72
N ALA A 230 -10.24 11.27 -12.13
CA ALA A 230 -9.98 11.60 -10.72
C ALA A 230 -9.98 13.11 -10.46
N VAL A 231 -9.37 13.90 -11.34
CA VAL A 231 -9.25 15.37 -11.12
C VAL A 231 -10.52 16.14 -11.49
N THR A 232 -11.38 15.53 -12.31
CA THR A 232 -12.68 16.11 -12.72
C THR A 232 -13.86 15.57 -11.92
N MET A 233 -13.67 14.56 -11.08
CA MET A 233 -14.72 13.92 -10.28
C MET A 233 -15.46 14.94 -9.38
N SER A 234 -16.80 14.88 -9.40
CA SER A 234 -17.64 15.74 -8.58
C SER A 234 -17.41 15.51 -7.06
N ALA A 235 -17.69 16.53 -6.25
CA ALA A 235 -17.54 16.44 -4.79
C ALA A 235 -18.41 15.33 -4.20
N ASP A 236 -19.65 15.19 -4.65
CA ASP A 236 -20.61 14.18 -4.17
C ASP A 236 -20.11 12.76 -4.46
N GLN A 237 -19.56 12.56 -5.65
CA GLN A 237 -19.02 11.25 -6.02
C GLN A 237 -17.74 10.91 -5.24
N ARG A 238 -16.85 11.88 -5.03
CA ARG A 238 -15.66 11.71 -4.17
C ARG A 238 -16.04 11.33 -2.74
N GLU A 239 -17.01 12.04 -2.16
CA GLU A 239 -17.51 11.74 -0.81
C GLU A 239 -18.14 10.35 -0.75
N ALA A 240 -18.99 9.99 -1.70
CA ALA A 240 -19.63 8.68 -1.75
C ALA A 240 -18.60 7.53 -1.86
N ASN A 241 -17.56 7.72 -2.67
CA ASN A 241 -16.49 6.76 -2.82
C ASN A 241 -15.63 6.69 -1.55
N PHE A 242 -15.24 7.85 -1.00
CA PHE A 242 -14.45 7.92 0.22
C PHE A 242 -15.14 7.20 1.40
N ARG A 243 -16.44 7.38 1.59
CA ARG A 243 -17.19 6.68 2.66
C ARG A 243 -17.11 5.16 2.56
N LYS A 244 -17.06 4.60 1.35
CA LYS A 244 -16.88 3.15 1.15
C LYS A 244 -15.46 2.71 1.54
N LEU A 245 -14.47 3.48 1.12
CA LEU A 245 -13.05 3.24 1.40
C LEU A 245 -12.75 3.35 2.90
N GLU A 246 -13.18 4.44 3.54
CA GLU A 246 -13.01 4.68 4.97
C GLU A 246 -13.61 3.54 5.79
N ARG A 247 -14.85 3.14 5.50
CA ARG A 247 -15.52 2.04 6.22
C ARG A 247 -14.70 0.75 6.18
N TYR A 248 -14.07 0.46 5.06
CA TYR A 248 -13.24 -0.72 4.93
C TYR A 248 -11.95 -0.60 5.74
N VAL A 249 -11.20 0.49 5.56
CA VAL A 249 -9.90 0.72 6.22
C VAL A 249 -10.02 0.72 7.74
N PHE A 250 -11.05 1.38 8.29
CA PHE A 250 -11.28 1.46 9.74
C PHE A 250 -11.89 0.19 10.34
N LYS A 251 -12.46 -0.69 9.52
CA LYS A 251 -12.97 -1.98 9.98
C LYS A 251 -11.91 -3.06 9.98
N TYR A 252 -11.13 -3.16 8.91
CA TYR A 252 -10.15 -4.23 8.69
C TYR A 252 -8.74 -3.75 8.98
N THR A 253 -8.49 -3.47 10.25
CA THR A 253 -7.22 -2.95 10.78
C THR A 253 -6.17 -4.05 10.93
N SER A 254 -4.91 -3.68 11.22
CA SER A 254 -3.85 -4.62 11.56
C SER A 254 -4.18 -5.46 12.79
N ALA A 255 -4.87 -4.87 13.78
CA ALA A 255 -5.36 -5.58 14.96
C ALA A 255 -6.41 -6.64 14.59
N TRP A 256 -7.37 -6.27 13.72
CA TRP A 256 -8.35 -7.21 13.19
C TRP A 256 -7.68 -8.37 12.44
N TRP A 257 -6.65 -8.08 11.64
CA TRP A 257 -5.88 -9.09 10.93
C TRP A 257 -5.23 -10.09 11.89
N GLY A 258 -4.52 -9.60 12.91
CA GLY A 258 -3.87 -10.45 13.91
C GLY A 258 -4.87 -11.33 14.66
N GLN A 259 -6.01 -10.75 15.09
CA GLN A 259 -7.08 -11.49 15.75
C GLN A 259 -7.68 -12.57 14.86
N SER A 260 -7.94 -12.24 13.58
CA SER A 260 -8.50 -13.19 12.60
C SER A 260 -7.56 -14.37 12.36
N PHE A 261 -6.26 -14.10 12.23
CA PHE A 261 -5.24 -15.14 12.04
C PHE A 261 -5.15 -16.06 13.25
N VAL A 262 -5.02 -15.49 14.45
CA VAL A 262 -4.94 -16.28 15.70
C VAL A 262 -6.22 -17.09 15.93
N SER A 263 -7.38 -16.51 15.68
CA SER A 263 -8.67 -17.19 15.82
C SER A 263 -8.76 -18.41 14.91
N GLU A 264 -8.36 -18.25 13.64
CA GLU A 264 -8.39 -19.36 12.70
C GLU A 264 -7.36 -20.46 13.05
N LEU A 265 -6.17 -20.06 13.48
CA LEU A 265 -5.14 -21.01 13.95
C LEU A 265 -5.64 -21.81 15.15
N THR A 266 -6.24 -21.16 16.14
CA THR A 266 -6.82 -21.83 17.31
C THR A 266 -7.95 -22.79 16.93
N ARG A 267 -8.80 -22.38 15.97
CA ARG A 267 -9.87 -23.25 15.44
C ARG A 267 -9.31 -24.50 14.81
N ILE A 268 -8.26 -24.38 14.02
CA ILE A 268 -7.61 -25.52 13.35
C ILE A 268 -6.99 -26.47 14.39
N SER A 269 -6.23 -25.92 15.36
CA SER A 269 -5.60 -26.72 16.41
C SER A 269 -6.64 -27.50 17.24
N ALA A 270 -7.78 -26.87 17.57
CA ALA A 270 -8.84 -27.53 18.30
C ALA A 270 -9.48 -28.73 17.52
N ILE A 271 -9.56 -28.59 16.20
CA ILE A 271 -10.05 -29.69 15.32
C ILE A 271 -9.03 -30.84 15.30
N GLU A 272 -7.74 -30.54 15.16
CA GLU A 272 -6.67 -31.54 15.12
C GLU A 272 -6.55 -32.32 16.45
N GLU A 273 -6.73 -31.63 17.57
CA GLU A 273 -6.67 -32.25 18.91
C GLU A 273 -7.93 -33.03 19.30
N GLY A 274 -8.97 -33.09 18.46
CA GLY A 274 -10.24 -33.77 18.76
C GLY A 274 -11.02 -33.14 19.92
N LYS A 275 -10.65 -31.91 20.31
CA LYS A 275 -11.28 -31.18 21.44
C LYS A 275 -12.37 -30.22 20.95
N GLY A 276 -13.34 -30.78 20.25
CA GLY A 276 -14.43 -30.01 19.68
C GLY A 276 -15.48 -29.55 20.68
N GLU A 277 -15.18 -28.86 21.80
CA GLU A 277 -16.17 -28.10 22.57
C GLU A 277 -15.61 -27.21 23.71
N ARG A 278 -14.30 -27.12 23.91
CA ARG A 278 -13.74 -26.24 24.97
C ARG A 278 -13.25 -24.87 24.51
N SER A 279 -13.53 -24.50 23.28
CA SER A 279 -12.79 -23.44 22.57
C SER A 279 -13.24 -21.98 22.85
N GLU A 280 -14.50 -21.72 23.23
CA GLU A 280 -14.95 -20.31 23.35
C GLU A 280 -14.33 -19.56 24.53
N THR A 281 -14.09 -20.24 25.64
CA THR A 281 -13.53 -19.60 26.84
C THR A 281 -12.02 -19.34 26.70
N SER A 282 -11.29 -20.27 26.11
CA SER A 282 -9.86 -20.10 25.83
C SER A 282 -9.61 -19.06 24.75
N LEU A 283 -10.47 -18.96 23.73
CA LEU A 283 -10.42 -17.97 22.69
C LEU A 283 -10.67 -16.54 23.22
N LYS A 284 -11.68 -16.40 24.10
CA LYS A 284 -11.98 -15.12 24.77
C LYS A 284 -10.84 -14.67 25.68
N LEU A 285 -10.13 -15.62 26.31
CA LEU A 285 -8.97 -15.33 27.15
C LEU A 285 -7.76 -14.91 26.31
N ALA A 286 -7.47 -15.61 25.21
CA ALA A 286 -6.38 -15.25 24.28
C ALA A 286 -6.63 -13.88 23.60
N LEU A 287 -7.87 -13.60 23.22
CA LEU A 287 -8.26 -12.30 22.66
C LEU A 287 -8.17 -11.17 23.70
N ARG A 288 -8.48 -11.43 24.98
CA ARG A 288 -8.30 -10.47 26.07
C ARG A 288 -6.81 -10.18 26.32
N HIS A 289 -5.92 -11.17 26.27
CA HIS A 289 -4.47 -10.97 26.42
C HIS A 289 -3.88 -10.22 25.23
N ALA A 290 -4.32 -10.48 24.01
CA ALA A 290 -3.89 -9.75 22.82
C ALA A 290 -4.36 -8.27 22.87
N ALA A 291 -5.61 -8.02 23.28
CA ALA A 291 -6.12 -6.67 23.45
C ALA A 291 -5.46 -5.91 24.61
N ALA A 292 -5.12 -6.59 25.72
CA ALA A 292 -4.42 -6.00 26.85
C ALA A 292 -2.95 -5.65 26.54
N GLY A 293 -2.30 -6.42 25.66
CA GLY A 293 -0.96 -6.13 25.17
C GLY A 293 -0.88 -4.86 24.31
N VAL A 294 -1.95 -4.54 23.59
CA VAL A 294 -2.04 -3.31 22.78
C VAL A 294 -2.31 -2.07 23.63
N VAL A 295 -3.03 -2.22 24.75
CA VAL A 295 -3.37 -1.10 25.67
C VAL A 295 -2.25 -0.85 26.69
N GLY A 296 -1.41 -1.86 26.99
CA GLY A 296 -0.32 -1.75 27.97
C GLY A 296 0.92 -0.99 27.50
N GLY A 297 1.01 -0.64 26.21
CA GLY A 297 2.17 0.07 25.64
C GLY A 297 2.16 1.60 25.80
N VAL A 298 1.08 2.20 26.35
CA VAL A 298 0.92 3.67 26.40
C VAL A 298 1.19 4.30 27.77
N ALA A 299 1.50 3.54 28.80
CA ALA A 299 1.78 4.11 30.13
C ALA A 299 3.16 3.71 30.64
N GLY A 300 4.19 4.52 30.40
CA GLY A 300 5.47 4.34 31.07
C GLY A 300 6.67 5.10 30.53
N LYS A 301 6.86 6.32 31.03
CA LYS A 301 8.12 7.06 31.21
C LYS A 301 8.81 7.69 29.99
N SER A 302 8.69 9.03 29.97
CA SER A 302 9.64 9.97 29.36
C SER A 302 11.07 9.77 29.86
N THR A 303 11.97 9.38 28.97
CA THR A 303 13.39 9.75 29.03
C THR A 303 13.79 10.09 27.60
N GLN A 304 14.27 11.30 27.43
CA GLN A 304 14.84 11.82 26.20
C GLN A 304 16.08 11.01 25.84
N GLU A 305 16.05 10.38 24.69
CA GLU A 305 17.24 10.09 23.88
C GLU A 305 16.82 10.24 22.42
N GLU A 306 17.51 11.12 21.73
CA GLU A 306 17.36 11.38 20.32
C GLU A 306 17.79 10.12 19.53
N GLU A 307 16.85 9.46 18.88
CA GLU A 307 17.14 8.43 17.89
C GLU A 307 16.76 8.93 16.48
N PRO A 308 17.59 8.66 15.46
CA PRO A 308 17.37 9.20 14.13
C PRO A 308 16.22 8.48 13.42
N ALA A 309 15.44 9.25 12.69
CA ALA A 309 14.25 8.94 11.92
C ALA A 309 14.31 7.63 11.11
N ALA A 310 13.70 6.58 11.64
CA ALA A 310 13.38 5.36 10.90
C ALA A 310 11.86 5.29 10.70
N ALA A 311 11.35 5.96 9.67
CA ALA A 311 9.91 6.10 9.60
C ALA A 311 9.20 5.43 8.43
N VAL A 312 9.83 5.04 7.35
CA VAL A 312 9.12 4.45 6.19
C VAL A 312 9.57 3.01 5.87
N THR A 313 10.55 2.50 6.59
CA THR A 313 11.13 1.18 6.29
C THR A 313 10.30 -0.01 6.80
N ASP A 314 9.52 0.15 7.89
CA ASP A 314 8.87 -1.00 8.53
C ASP A 314 7.61 -1.53 7.83
N SER A 315 6.79 -0.69 7.20
CA SER A 315 5.58 -1.19 6.52
C SER A 315 5.90 -1.90 5.19
N ALA A 316 7.07 -1.61 4.61
CA ALA A 316 7.51 -2.22 3.35
C ALA A 316 8.38 -3.48 3.54
N ALA A 317 8.98 -3.67 4.72
CA ALA A 317 9.87 -4.81 5.00
C ALA A 317 9.12 -6.12 5.32
N ALA A 318 7.91 -6.02 5.88
CA ALA A 318 7.14 -7.19 6.29
C ALA A 318 6.64 -8.09 5.12
N ALA A 319 6.69 -7.59 3.89
CA ALA A 319 6.22 -8.34 2.71
C ALA A 319 7.32 -9.16 2.00
N ASP A 320 8.60 -8.99 2.36
CA ASP A 320 9.74 -9.56 1.60
C ASP A 320 10.53 -10.66 2.34
N ALA A 321 10.10 -11.09 3.52
CA ALA A 321 10.80 -12.10 4.33
C ALA A 321 10.69 -13.55 3.82
N GLY A 322 10.13 -13.78 2.63
CA GLY A 322 9.84 -15.12 2.10
C GLY A 322 10.68 -15.62 0.91
N ALA A 323 11.71 -14.92 0.48
CA ALA A 323 12.37 -15.31 -0.77
C ALA A 323 13.89 -15.09 -0.82
N ALA A 324 14.63 -15.41 0.24
CA ALA A 324 16.09 -15.43 0.14
C ALA A 324 16.72 -16.41 1.13
N GLU A 325 16.63 -17.69 0.85
CA GLU A 325 17.62 -18.68 1.26
C GLU A 325 17.84 -19.67 0.10
N GLY A 326 19.05 -19.72 -0.41
CA GLY A 326 19.51 -20.76 -1.31
C GLY A 326 20.31 -20.24 -2.51
N ASN A 327 21.56 -19.91 -2.33
CA ASN A 327 22.70 -20.48 -3.05
C ASN A 327 23.98 -19.66 -2.75
N THR A 328 24.74 -20.20 -1.81
CA THR A 328 26.21 -20.07 -1.81
C THR A 328 26.74 -21.45 -2.11
N GLU A 329 27.36 -21.64 -3.28
CA GLU A 329 28.52 -22.52 -3.44
C GLU A 329 29.16 -22.25 -4.82
N THR A 330 30.37 -21.78 -4.73
CA THR A 330 31.63 -22.14 -5.45
C THR A 330 31.59 -22.27 -6.97
N GLU A 331 32.23 -21.40 -7.68
CA GLU A 331 33.60 -21.35 -8.19
C GLU A 331 33.91 -19.99 -8.81
#